data_a6448e4f181f958096df2be89cd8c352
#
_entry.id   a6448e4f181f958096df2be89cd8c352
#
_cell.length_a   1.000
_cell.length_b   1.000
_cell.length_c   1.000
_cell.angle_alpha   90.00
_cell.angle_beta   90.00
_cell.angle_gamma   90.00
#
_symmetry.space_group_name_H-M   'P 1'
#
loop_
_entity.id
_entity.type
_entity.pdbx_description
1 polymer ?
#
loop_
_entity_poly.entity_id
_entity_poly.type
_entity_poly.pdbx_seq_one_letter_code
_entity_poly.pdbx_strand_id
1 'polypeptide(L)'
;FEARESEYIDVKSGVSARMSITAFENLLSTAERRSLMAGDDKTTVRLGDFMGMIPAITGKVELVYEGEQEGAASVAHTLIGDAIQTLFVTYFPEIKKLEKQNEKGPYDEVVTWFFDQSDFQLLDDLTEEEYKKMLDSVTPLQNLIDTHQPDLPKEDQYFMKEFILWALVEFKKLSKYRMTDGMRFKDLYGSYISGL
;
A
#
# COMPACT_ATOMS: atom_id res chain seq x y z
N PHE A 1 -5.69 -10.28 -11.37
CA PHE A 1 -5.74 -11.68 -10.92
C PHE A 1 -6.61 -11.79 -9.68
N GLU A 2 -6.33 -11.11 -8.59
CA GLU A 2 -7.07 -11.17 -7.31
C GLU A 2 -8.60 -11.04 -7.50
N ALA A 3 -9.04 -10.12 -8.35
CA ALA A 3 -10.46 -9.93 -8.62
C ALA A 3 -11.15 -11.16 -9.22
N ARG A 4 -10.42 -12.08 -9.85
CA ARG A 4 -10.98 -13.32 -10.41
C ARG A 4 -11.02 -14.47 -9.41
N GLU A 5 -10.24 -14.36 -8.35
CA GLU A 5 -10.10 -15.36 -7.29
C GLU A 5 -10.86 -14.95 -6.02
N SER A 6 -11.37 -13.70 -5.98
CA SER A 6 -12.07 -13.14 -4.83
C SER A 6 -13.44 -13.78 -4.64
N GLU A 7 -13.74 -14.19 -3.41
CA GLU A 7 -15.05 -14.70 -2.99
C GLU A 7 -16.17 -13.63 -3.02
N TYR A 8 -15.81 -12.34 -3.08
CA TYR A 8 -16.75 -11.22 -3.15
C TYR A 8 -17.25 -10.91 -4.57
N ILE A 9 -16.65 -11.53 -5.60
CA ILE A 9 -16.93 -11.24 -7.00
C ILE A 9 -17.60 -12.44 -7.66
N ASP A 10 -18.67 -12.17 -8.44
CA ASP A 10 -19.36 -13.21 -9.17
C ASP A 10 -18.46 -13.82 -10.27
N VAL A 11 -18.12 -15.09 -10.10
CA VAL A 11 -17.28 -15.85 -11.03
C VAL A 11 -17.91 -15.96 -12.42
N LYS A 12 -19.27 -15.94 -12.53
CA LYS A 12 -19.99 -16.12 -13.79
C LYS A 12 -19.99 -14.86 -14.64
N SER A 13 -20.13 -13.70 -14.00
CA SER A 13 -20.12 -12.40 -14.67
C SER A 13 -18.71 -11.98 -15.09
N GLY A 14 -17.70 -12.57 -14.44
CA GLY A 14 -16.30 -12.35 -14.73
C GLY A 14 -15.82 -10.93 -14.40
N VAL A 15 -14.55 -10.72 -14.65
CA VAL A 15 -13.90 -9.41 -14.52
C VAL A 15 -13.57 -8.91 -15.91
N SER A 16 -14.10 -7.75 -16.26
CA SER A 16 -13.86 -7.15 -17.58
C SER A 16 -12.36 -6.82 -17.77
N ALA A 17 -11.78 -7.20 -18.92
CA ALA A 17 -10.42 -6.77 -19.28
C ALA A 17 -10.27 -5.23 -19.30
N ARG A 18 -11.38 -4.50 -19.51
CA ARG A 18 -11.40 -3.03 -19.42
C ARG A 18 -11.11 -2.51 -18.03
N MET A 19 -11.32 -3.31 -16.98
CA MET A 19 -10.98 -2.92 -15.61
C MET A 19 -9.49 -2.63 -15.48
N SER A 20 -8.62 -3.51 -16.00
CA SER A 20 -7.17 -3.31 -15.93
C SER A 20 -6.73 -2.03 -16.65
N ILE A 21 -7.28 -1.77 -17.83
CA ILE A 21 -6.96 -0.57 -18.62
C ILE A 21 -7.42 0.69 -17.87
N THR A 22 -8.67 0.73 -17.43
CA THR A 22 -9.21 1.91 -16.73
C THR A 22 -8.54 2.13 -15.38
N ALA A 23 -8.22 1.04 -14.65
CA ALA A 23 -7.48 1.15 -13.40
C ALA A 23 -6.08 1.75 -13.62
N PHE A 24 -5.38 1.31 -14.65
CA PHE A 24 -4.07 1.85 -15.00
C PHE A 24 -4.14 3.33 -15.41
N GLU A 25 -5.11 3.71 -16.23
CA GLU A 25 -5.35 5.12 -16.61
C GLU A 25 -5.67 5.99 -15.39
N ASN A 26 -6.51 5.51 -14.46
CA ASN A 26 -6.82 6.22 -13.23
C ASN A 26 -5.61 6.36 -12.31
N LEU A 27 -4.77 5.32 -12.22
CA LEU A 27 -3.53 5.36 -11.46
C LEU A 27 -2.60 6.46 -11.98
N LEU A 28 -2.35 6.47 -13.29
CA LEU A 28 -1.50 7.48 -13.92
C LEU A 28 -2.09 8.89 -13.76
N SER A 29 -3.39 9.06 -13.99
CA SER A 29 -4.07 10.35 -13.83
C SER A 29 -4.02 10.85 -12.37
N THR A 30 -4.07 9.94 -11.39
CA THR A 30 -3.94 10.30 -9.97
C THR A 30 -2.53 10.79 -9.65
N ALA A 31 -1.50 10.06 -10.12
CA ALA A 31 -0.11 10.46 -9.95
C ALA A 31 0.19 11.81 -10.65
N GLU A 32 -0.29 11.99 -11.88
CA GLU A 32 -0.15 13.25 -12.63
C GLU A 32 -0.84 14.42 -11.92
N ARG A 33 -2.08 14.23 -11.48
CA ARG A 33 -2.82 15.24 -10.71
C ARG A 33 -2.05 15.64 -9.44
N ARG A 34 -1.54 14.67 -8.69
CA ARG A 34 -0.74 14.90 -7.49
C ARG A 34 0.50 15.73 -7.81
N SER A 35 1.26 15.36 -8.85
CA SER A 35 2.43 16.11 -9.32
C SER A 35 2.11 17.57 -9.66
N LEU A 36 1.03 17.80 -10.40
CA LEU A 36 0.58 19.13 -10.76
C LEU A 36 0.19 19.96 -9.53
N MET A 37 -0.46 19.35 -8.55
CA MET A 37 -0.86 20.03 -7.30
C MET A 37 0.34 20.36 -6.42
N ALA A 38 1.34 19.49 -6.35
CA ALA A 38 2.59 19.71 -5.62
C ALA A 38 3.55 20.68 -6.35
N GLY A 39 3.33 20.95 -7.63
CA GLY A 39 4.20 21.78 -8.45
C GLY A 39 5.47 21.08 -8.92
N ASP A 40 5.47 19.75 -8.95
CA ASP A 40 6.60 18.95 -9.41
C ASP A 40 6.62 18.85 -10.94
N ASP A 41 7.79 19.02 -11.54
CA ASP A 41 8.01 18.81 -12.99
C ASP A 41 8.02 17.32 -13.38
N LYS A 42 8.35 16.46 -12.45
CA LYS A 42 8.46 15.00 -12.62
C LYS A 42 7.96 14.31 -11.37
N THR A 43 7.28 13.17 -11.56
CA THR A 43 6.86 12.32 -10.45
C THR A 43 6.93 10.86 -10.84
N THR A 44 6.91 9.99 -9.83
CA THR A 44 6.70 8.55 -9.95
C THR A 44 5.35 8.20 -9.32
N VAL A 45 4.81 7.03 -9.66
CA VAL A 45 3.62 6.50 -8.98
C VAL A 45 3.96 6.19 -7.52
N ARG A 46 3.06 6.57 -6.60
CA ARG A 46 3.12 6.22 -5.17
C ARG A 46 2.01 5.23 -4.83
N LEU A 47 2.16 4.46 -3.77
CA LEU A 47 1.10 3.52 -3.35
C LEU A 47 -0.20 4.24 -2.97
N GLY A 48 -0.11 5.46 -2.46
CA GLY A 48 -1.27 6.32 -2.23
C GLY A 48 -2.11 6.58 -3.49
N ASP A 49 -1.49 6.65 -4.66
CA ASP A 49 -2.16 6.88 -5.95
C ASP A 49 -3.09 5.71 -6.34
N PHE A 50 -2.85 4.50 -5.80
CA PHE A 50 -3.70 3.32 -6.02
C PHE A 50 -5.14 3.51 -5.55
N MET A 51 -5.37 4.44 -4.63
CA MET A 51 -6.72 4.81 -4.22
C MET A 51 -7.55 5.38 -5.37
N GLY A 52 -6.91 6.00 -6.35
CA GLY A 52 -7.54 6.46 -7.59
C GLY A 52 -8.07 5.33 -8.49
N MET A 53 -7.64 4.08 -8.28
CA MET A 53 -8.13 2.93 -9.03
C MET A 53 -9.51 2.43 -8.54
N ILE A 54 -9.92 2.77 -7.33
CA ILE A 54 -11.15 2.25 -6.72
C ILE A 54 -12.38 2.47 -7.61
N PRO A 55 -12.64 3.67 -8.18
CA PRO A 55 -13.78 3.86 -9.07
C PRO A 55 -13.73 3.00 -10.33
N ALA A 56 -12.53 2.69 -10.83
CA ALA A 56 -12.36 1.81 -11.99
C ALA A 56 -12.69 0.35 -11.64
N ILE A 57 -12.39 -0.09 -10.42
CA ILE A 57 -12.69 -1.44 -9.93
C ILE A 57 -14.20 -1.55 -9.67
N THR A 58 -14.76 -0.67 -8.84
CA THR A 58 -16.17 -0.73 -8.41
C THR A 58 -17.15 -0.64 -9.56
N GLY A 59 -16.83 0.07 -10.64
CA GLY A 59 -17.68 0.19 -11.81
C GLY A 59 -17.57 -0.96 -12.84
N LYS A 60 -16.74 -1.98 -12.57
CA LYS A 60 -16.42 -3.05 -13.55
C LYS A 60 -16.34 -4.45 -12.95
N VAL A 61 -16.77 -4.61 -11.72
CA VAL A 61 -16.94 -5.89 -11.04
C VAL A 61 -18.41 -6.07 -10.67
N GLU A 62 -18.91 -7.29 -10.78
CA GLU A 62 -20.21 -7.66 -10.25
C GLU A 62 -19.98 -8.43 -8.95
N LEU A 63 -20.60 -7.96 -7.88
CA LEU A 63 -20.43 -8.50 -6.54
C LEU A 63 -21.45 -9.62 -6.29
N VAL A 64 -21.05 -10.64 -5.53
CA VAL A 64 -21.98 -11.53 -4.87
C VAL A 64 -22.64 -10.85 -3.68
N TYR A 65 -23.64 -11.47 -3.06
CA TYR A 65 -24.39 -10.90 -1.94
C TYR A 65 -23.50 -10.44 -0.78
N GLU A 66 -22.52 -11.25 -0.42
CA GLU A 66 -21.54 -10.94 0.64
C GLU A 66 -20.71 -9.70 0.28
N GLY A 67 -20.31 -9.59 -0.99
CA GLY A 67 -19.58 -8.43 -1.50
C GLY A 67 -20.44 -7.17 -1.54
N GLU A 68 -21.75 -7.27 -1.81
CA GLU A 68 -22.67 -6.14 -1.73
C GLU A 68 -22.83 -5.64 -0.29
N GLN A 69 -22.84 -6.55 0.70
CA GLN A 69 -22.90 -6.18 2.12
C GLN A 69 -21.63 -5.47 2.59
N GLU A 70 -20.46 -5.91 2.16
CA GLU A 70 -19.17 -5.24 2.45
C GLU A 70 -19.07 -3.87 1.76
N GLY A 71 -19.71 -3.72 0.63
CA GLY A 71 -19.67 -2.55 -0.22
C GLY A 71 -18.52 -2.55 -1.22
N ALA A 72 -18.82 -2.13 -2.45
CA ALA A 72 -17.91 -2.21 -3.59
C ALA A 72 -16.55 -1.52 -3.36
N ALA A 73 -16.52 -0.40 -2.62
CA ALA A 73 -15.29 0.29 -2.30
C ALA A 73 -14.42 -0.52 -1.31
N SER A 74 -15.03 -1.16 -0.31
CA SER A 74 -14.33 -2.03 0.64
C SER A 74 -13.73 -3.24 -0.07
N VAL A 75 -14.52 -3.89 -0.95
CA VAL A 75 -14.03 -4.99 -1.78
C VAL A 75 -12.85 -4.54 -2.66
N ALA A 76 -12.92 -3.37 -3.28
CA ALA A 76 -11.81 -2.84 -4.08
C ALA A 76 -10.54 -2.61 -3.25
N HIS A 77 -10.67 -2.12 -2.01
CA HIS A 77 -9.53 -1.99 -1.09
C HIS A 77 -8.93 -3.35 -0.73
N THR A 78 -9.78 -4.35 -0.45
CA THR A 78 -9.33 -5.72 -0.17
C THR A 78 -8.55 -6.28 -1.34
N LEU A 79 -9.05 -6.14 -2.57
CA LEU A 79 -8.34 -6.60 -3.78
C LEU A 79 -6.96 -5.97 -3.96
N ILE A 80 -6.81 -4.67 -3.63
CA ILE A 80 -5.51 -4.00 -3.67
C ILE A 80 -4.60 -4.57 -2.58
N GLY A 81 -5.12 -4.80 -1.37
CA GLY A 81 -4.38 -5.40 -0.27
C GLY A 81 -3.90 -6.82 -0.59
N ASP A 82 -4.77 -7.66 -1.15
CA ASP A 82 -4.44 -9.03 -1.57
C ASP A 82 -3.36 -9.04 -2.65
N ALA A 83 -3.46 -8.12 -3.64
CA ALA A 83 -2.44 -7.97 -4.66
C ALA A 83 -1.08 -7.56 -4.07
N ILE A 84 -1.07 -6.69 -3.06
CA ILE A 84 0.16 -6.32 -2.33
C ILE A 84 0.74 -7.55 -1.64
N GLN A 85 -0.07 -8.34 -0.92
CA GLN A 85 0.39 -9.54 -0.24
C GLN A 85 0.96 -10.57 -1.22
N THR A 86 0.24 -10.83 -2.32
CA THR A 86 0.66 -11.79 -3.36
C THR A 86 1.98 -11.38 -4.03
N LEU A 87 2.13 -10.09 -4.35
CA LEU A 87 3.34 -9.60 -5.01
C LEU A 87 4.53 -9.46 -4.05
N PHE A 88 4.28 -9.24 -2.77
CA PHE A 88 5.34 -8.94 -1.80
C PHE A 88 6.39 -10.04 -1.72
N VAL A 89 5.96 -11.29 -1.67
CA VAL A 89 6.85 -12.46 -1.57
C VAL A 89 7.74 -12.67 -2.81
N THR A 90 7.45 -11.99 -3.91
CA THR A 90 8.28 -12.00 -5.12
C THR A 90 9.55 -11.14 -4.94
N TYR A 91 9.48 -10.11 -4.13
CA TYR A 91 10.54 -9.10 -3.98
C TYR A 91 11.24 -9.16 -2.62
N PHE A 92 10.54 -9.62 -1.58
CA PHE A 92 11.00 -9.61 -0.20
C PHE A 92 10.68 -10.93 0.51
N PRO A 93 11.41 -11.26 1.58
CA PRO A 93 11.10 -12.42 2.41
C PRO A 93 9.67 -12.43 2.92
N GLU A 94 9.09 -13.61 3.04
CA GLU A 94 7.73 -13.78 3.56
C GLU A 94 7.58 -13.21 4.97
N ILE A 95 6.51 -12.45 5.20
CA ILE A 95 6.15 -11.92 6.51
C ILE A 95 5.35 -12.99 7.25
N LYS A 96 5.96 -13.63 8.25
CA LYS A 96 5.31 -14.68 9.05
C LYS A 96 4.30 -14.07 10.02
N LYS A 97 3.10 -14.64 10.07
CA LYS A 97 2.05 -14.22 11.01
C LYS A 97 2.43 -14.49 12.48
N LEU A 98 3.16 -15.56 12.73
CA LEU A 98 3.67 -15.96 14.05
C LEU A 98 5.17 -16.18 13.95
N GLU A 99 5.94 -15.32 14.57
CA GLU A 99 7.37 -15.51 14.77
C GLU A 99 7.58 -16.31 16.08
N LYS A 100 8.52 -17.25 16.08
CA LYS A 100 8.92 -17.92 17.32
C LYS A 100 9.51 -16.85 18.25
N GLN A 101 9.14 -16.89 19.52
CA GLN A 101 9.38 -15.85 20.55
C GLN A 101 10.85 -15.37 20.73
N ASN A 102 11.83 -15.89 19.98
CA ASN A 102 13.25 -15.54 20.12
C ASN A 102 13.98 -15.32 18.78
N GLU A 103 13.30 -15.29 17.64
CA GLU A 103 13.95 -15.03 16.35
C GLU A 103 13.55 -13.62 15.87
N LYS A 104 14.54 -12.73 15.67
CA LYS A 104 14.30 -11.43 15.03
C LYS A 104 13.89 -11.66 13.58
N GLY A 105 12.73 -11.17 13.22
CA GLY A 105 12.26 -11.14 11.84
C GLY A 105 12.96 -10.04 11.03
N PRO A 106 13.00 -10.17 9.70
CA PRO A 106 13.65 -9.17 8.84
C PRO A 106 13.01 -7.77 8.91
N TYR A 107 11.79 -7.67 9.40
CA TYR A 107 11.01 -6.43 9.47
C TYR A 107 10.91 -5.82 10.88
N ASP A 108 11.46 -6.46 11.90
CA ASP A 108 11.33 -6.02 13.30
C ASP A 108 11.92 -4.64 13.54
N GLU A 109 12.99 -4.28 12.84
CA GLU A 109 13.59 -2.96 12.94
C GLU A 109 12.65 -1.87 12.40
N VAL A 110 11.92 -2.15 11.31
CA VAL A 110 10.89 -1.23 10.79
C VAL A 110 9.75 -1.09 11.78
N VAL A 111 9.22 -2.20 12.30
CA VAL A 111 8.12 -2.20 13.27
C VAL A 111 8.53 -1.46 14.55
N THR A 112 9.75 -1.71 15.06
CA THR A 112 10.31 -1.00 16.23
C THR A 112 10.43 0.49 15.98
N TRP A 113 10.89 0.91 14.79
CA TRP A 113 10.96 2.31 14.43
C TRP A 113 9.61 3.02 14.56
N PHE A 114 8.51 2.39 14.10
CA PHE A 114 7.15 2.92 14.23
C PHE A 114 6.63 2.93 15.68
N PHE A 115 7.11 2.04 16.53
CA PHE A 115 6.79 2.06 17.96
C PHE A 115 7.34 3.30 18.66
N ASP A 116 8.55 3.72 18.27
CA ASP A 116 9.20 4.90 18.83
C ASP A 116 8.74 6.23 18.18
N GLN A 117 8.12 6.18 17.00
CA GLN A 117 7.72 7.33 16.19
C GLN A 117 6.19 7.35 15.98
N SER A 118 5.51 8.23 16.71
CA SER A 118 4.04 8.26 16.73
C SER A 118 3.38 9.01 15.56
N ASP A 119 4.14 9.73 14.71
CA ASP A 119 3.55 10.68 13.76
C ASP A 119 4.17 10.62 12.34
N PHE A 120 4.24 9.43 11.76
CA PHE A 120 4.66 9.25 10.39
C PHE A 120 3.45 9.35 9.44
N GLN A 121 3.48 10.33 8.53
CA GLN A 121 2.41 10.61 7.59
C GLN A 121 2.96 10.81 6.18
N LEU A 122 2.33 10.17 5.20
CA LEU A 122 2.56 10.43 3.78
C LEU A 122 1.35 11.21 3.26
N LEU A 123 1.50 12.53 3.14
CA LEU A 123 0.45 13.42 2.66
C LEU A 123 0.36 13.38 1.14
N ASP A 124 -0.85 13.60 0.62
CA ASP A 124 -1.12 13.57 -0.83
C ASP A 124 -0.53 14.79 -1.56
N ASP A 125 -0.19 15.87 -0.86
CA ASP A 125 0.37 17.11 -1.40
C ASP A 125 1.89 17.26 -1.26
N LEU A 126 2.57 16.24 -0.70
CA LEU A 126 4.04 16.26 -0.60
C LEU A 126 4.66 16.33 -2.00
N THR A 127 5.61 17.25 -2.15
CA THR A 127 6.50 17.28 -3.30
C THR A 127 7.28 15.96 -3.40
N GLU A 128 7.89 15.69 -4.54
CA GLU A 128 8.70 14.48 -4.73
C GLU A 128 9.90 14.45 -3.76
N GLU A 129 10.48 15.61 -3.45
CA GLU A 129 11.59 15.72 -2.51
C GLU A 129 11.15 15.44 -1.06
N GLU A 130 10.03 16.02 -0.63
CA GLU A 130 9.48 15.81 0.71
C GLU A 130 9.06 14.36 0.92
N TYR A 131 8.41 13.74 -0.06
CA TYR A 131 8.04 12.34 -0.04
C TYR A 131 9.26 11.44 0.14
N LYS A 132 10.34 11.66 -0.62
CA LYS A 132 11.59 10.92 -0.49
C LYS A 132 12.20 11.11 0.88
N LYS A 133 12.25 12.33 1.38
CA LYS A 133 12.76 12.66 2.71
C LYS A 133 11.96 11.96 3.82
N MET A 134 10.64 11.91 3.69
CA MET A 134 9.81 11.17 4.64
C MET A 134 10.15 9.69 4.66
N LEU A 135 10.25 9.03 3.51
CA LEU A 135 10.61 7.61 3.45
C LEU A 135 12.05 7.33 3.91
N ASP A 136 12.98 8.24 3.66
CA ASP A 136 14.36 8.15 4.12
C ASP A 136 14.49 8.29 5.65
N SER A 137 13.53 8.95 6.30
CA SER A 137 13.50 9.03 7.76
C SER A 137 13.31 7.66 8.42
N VAL A 138 12.64 6.73 7.73
CA VAL A 138 12.46 5.33 8.17
C VAL A 138 13.71 4.53 7.77
N THR A 139 14.81 4.77 8.48
CA THR A 139 16.14 4.25 8.12
C THR A 139 16.21 2.73 7.91
N PRO A 140 15.46 1.85 8.62
CA PRO A 140 15.52 0.41 8.37
C PRO A 140 15.01 -0.01 6.99
N LEU A 141 14.20 0.83 6.31
CA LEU A 141 13.71 0.50 4.96
C LEU A 141 14.85 0.43 3.94
N GLN A 142 15.86 1.30 4.06
CA GLN A 142 17.01 1.27 3.14
C GLN A 142 17.78 -0.04 3.27
N ASN A 143 17.98 -0.53 4.51
CA ASN A 143 18.66 -1.81 4.75
C ASN A 143 17.96 -2.99 4.08
N LEU A 144 16.61 -2.99 4.08
CA LEU A 144 15.82 -4.01 3.40
C LEU A 144 15.98 -3.93 1.87
N ILE A 145 15.99 -2.73 1.30
CA ILE A 145 16.22 -2.53 -0.13
C ILE A 145 17.63 -3.02 -0.50
N ASP A 146 18.65 -2.56 0.21
CA ASP A 146 20.06 -2.91 -0.09
C ASP A 146 20.32 -4.43 0.03
N THR A 147 19.61 -5.09 0.94
CA THR A 147 19.77 -6.52 1.19
C THR A 147 19.02 -7.38 0.15
N HIS A 148 17.80 -6.99 -0.23
CA HIS A 148 16.93 -7.86 -1.04
C HIS A 148 16.76 -7.39 -2.48
N GLN A 149 17.04 -6.11 -2.76
CA GLN A 149 16.91 -5.49 -4.08
C GLN A 149 18.12 -4.60 -4.42
N PRO A 150 19.37 -5.11 -4.36
CA PRO A 150 20.59 -4.30 -4.49
C PRO A 150 20.74 -3.63 -5.87
N ASP A 151 20.16 -4.23 -6.91
CA ASP A 151 20.26 -3.74 -8.29
C ASP A 151 19.10 -2.80 -8.67
N LEU A 152 18.21 -2.46 -7.71
CA LEU A 152 17.05 -1.61 -7.98
C LEU A 152 17.48 -0.16 -8.26
N PRO A 153 17.02 0.47 -9.37
CA PRO A 153 17.28 1.87 -9.65
C PRO A 153 16.82 2.78 -8.48
N LYS A 154 17.58 3.85 -8.22
CA LYS A 154 17.30 4.73 -7.07
C LYS A 154 15.89 5.34 -7.11
N GLU A 155 15.40 5.65 -8.29
CA GLU A 155 14.05 6.18 -8.49
C GLU A 155 12.97 5.19 -8.03
N ASP A 156 13.17 3.90 -8.25
CA ASP A 156 12.22 2.84 -7.92
C ASP A 156 12.28 2.42 -6.45
N GLN A 157 13.41 2.73 -5.75
CA GLN A 157 13.58 2.38 -4.34
C GLN A 157 12.51 3.01 -3.44
N TYR A 158 12.07 4.22 -3.74
CA TYR A 158 11.07 4.91 -2.94
C TYR A 158 9.69 4.27 -3.04
N PHE A 159 9.30 3.82 -4.24
CA PHE A 159 8.11 3.02 -4.41
C PHE A 159 8.19 1.73 -3.58
N MET A 160 9.33 1.04 -3.62
CA MET A 160 9.52 -0.20 -2.86
C MET A 160 9.59 0.02 -1.34
N LYS A 161 10.11 1.15 -0.86
CA LYS A 161 10.03 1.53 0.56
C LYS A 161 8.58 1.68 1.02
N GLU A 162 7.76 2.41 0.25
CA GLU A 162 6.33 2.54 0.54
C GLU A 162 5.61 1.19 0.42
N PHE A 163 5.97 0.35 -0.58
CA PHE A 163 5.42 -0.99 -0.76
C PHE A 163 5.66 -1.90 0.46
N ILE A 164 6.86 -1.82 1.08
CA ILE A 164 7.14 -2.53 2.33
C ILE A 164 6.18 -2.07 3.44
N LEU A 165 5.96 -0.77 3.60
CA LEU A 165 5.06 -0.23 4.63
C LEU A 165 3.62 -0.72 4.42
N TRP A 166 3.11 -0.68 3.19
CA TRP A 166 1.78 -1.16 2.87
C TRP A 166 1.66 -2.67 3.10
N ALA A 167 2.66 -3.45 2.70
CA ALA A 167 2.69 -4.89 2.96
C ALA A 167 2.65 -5.19 4.47
N LEU A 168 3.44 -4.48 5.29
CA LEU A 168 3.42 -4.63 6.74
C LEU A 168 2.03 -4.33 7.34
N VAL A 169 1.28 -3.42 6.76
CA VAL A 169 -0.12 -3.17 7.16
C VAL A 169 -1.01 -4.34 6.77
N GLU A 170 -0.93 -4.81 5.52
CA GLU A 170 -1.77 -5.93 5.05
C GLU A 170 -1.46 -7.24 5.79
N PHE A 171 -0.20 -7.45 6.22
CA PHE A 171 0.20 -8.55 7.09
C PHE A 171 -0.02 -8.29 8.59
N LYS A 172 -0.67 -7.19 8.96
CA LYS A 172 -1.03 -6.83 10.35
C LYS A 172 0.19 -6.69 11.27
N LYS A 173 1.28 -6.15 10.77
CA LYS A 173 2.47 -5.74 11.56
C LYS A 173 2.44 -4.25 11.87
N LEU A 174 1.82 -3.45 11.00
CA LEU A 174 1.53 -2.03 11.19
C LEU A 174 0.05 -1.77 10.99
N SER A 175 -0.40 -0.59 11.38
CA SER A 175 -1.73 -0.05 11.07
C SER A 175 -1.60 1.18 10.17
N LYS A 176 -2.60 1.40 9.30
CA LYS A 176 -2.71 2.62 8.49
C LYS A 176 -4.09 3.25 8.68
N TYR A 177 -4.12 4.57 8.64
CA TYR A 177 -5.34 5.36 8.70
C TYR A 177 -5.39 6.29 7.50
N ARG A 178 -6.50 6.22 6.73
CA ARG A 178 -6.76 7.21 5.69
C ARG A 178 -7.15 8.51 6.38
N MET A 179 -6.43 9.57 6.05
CA MET A 179 -6.74 10.94 6.43
C MET A 179 -7.43 11.65 5.26
N THR A 180 -7.90 12.87 5.46
CA THR A 180 -8.46 13.69 4.38
C THR A 180 -7.42 14.00 3.31
N ASP A 181 -6.16 14.11 3.70
CA ASP A 181 -5.03 14.63 2.95
C ASP A 181 -3.83 13.67 2.89
N GLY A 182 -4.03 12.37 3.15
CA GLY A 182 -2.94 11.39 3.08
C GLY A 182 -3.16 10.13 3.88
N MET A 183 -2.06 9.43 4.13
CA MET A 183 -2.01 8.20 4.92
C MET A 183 -1.11 8.38 6.14
N ARG A 184 -1.61 7.96 7.30
CA ARG A 184 -0.83 7.85 8.54
C ARG A 184 -0.54 6.38 8.83
N PHE A 185 0.71 6.08 9.15
CA PHE A 185 1.14 4.76 9.58
C PHE A 185 1.49 4.77 11.06
N LYS A 186 1.11 3.72 11.78
CA LYS A 186 1.39 3.54 13.21
C LYS A 186 1.71 2.09 13.51
N ASP A 187 2.35 1.87 14.66
CA ASP A 187 2.41 0.54 15.26
C ASP A 187 1.01 0.02 15.62
N LEU A 188 0.86 -1.30 15.76
CA LEU A 188 -0.43 -1.89 16.11
C LEU A 188 -0.90 -1.56 17.53
N TYR A 189 0.01 -1.44 18.49
CA TYR A 189 -0.34 -1.19 19.90
C TYR A 189 -0.77 0.26 20.14
N GLY A 190 -0.09 1.23 19.53
CA GLY A 190 -0.47 2.66 19.57
C GLY A 190 -1.84 2.92 18.95
N SER A 191 -2.28 2.06 18.02
CA SER A 191 -3.60 2.18 17.41
C SER A 191 -4.75 1.82 18.34
N TYR A 192 -4.58 0.87 19.25
CA TYR A 192 -5.60 0.49 20.23
C TYR A 192 -5.78 1.53 21.34
N ILE A 193 -4.74 2.31 21.67
CA ILE A 193 -4.78 3.33 22.75
C ILE A 193 -5.37 4.65 22.23
N SER A 194 -5.20 4.99 20.96
CA SER A 194 -5.69 6.24 20.38
C SER A 194 -7.13 6.17 19.85
N GLY A 195 -7.79 5.04 19.96
CA GLY A 195 -9.21 4.81 19.61
C GLY A 195 -10.16 4.84 20.80
N LEU A 196 -9.67 5.23 21.98
CA LEU A 196 -10.42 5.59 23.19
C LEU A 196 -10.40 7.11 23.38
#